data_83063a5f5f669eaf78ea3e56239e1e44
#
_entry.id   83063a5f5f669eaf78ea3e56239e1e44
#
_cell.length_a   1.000
_cell.length_b   1.000
_cell.length_c   1.000
_cell.angle_alpha   90.00
_cell.angle_beta   90.00
_cell.angle_gamma   90.00
#
_symmetry.space_group_name_H-M   'P 1'
#
loop_
_entity.id
_entity.type
_entity.pdbx_description
1 polymer ?
#
loop_
_entity_poly.entity_id
_entity_poly.type
_entity_poly.pdbx_seq_one_letter_code
_entity_poly.pdbx_strand_id
1 'polypeptide(L)'
;MKDIKDQLDAILKKHLLVEKQLSNQDSISTEKLIELNKEYSELAPLVELINEYSKTSEDLKNLSDLLQDKDISIREIAEEEIKEKNIKIKLLQNDLIKSLIPKDKNDDKNSILEIRAGTGGDEASLFAADLFNMYQKYSEINSWKFEVLSISETGLNGIKEVICNISGKNVFSKMKYESGVHRVQRVPTTENSGRVHTSAATVAVLPEAEEIDVKIEEKDLRILSPFSLFLI
;
A
#
# COMPACT_ATOMS: atom_id res chain seq x y z
N MET A 1 -12.48 22.76 -5.12
CA MET A 1 -13.72 22.19 -4.56
C MET A 1 -14.73 21.73 -5.62
N LYS A 2 -14.89 22.46 -6.75
CA LYS A 2 -15.79 22.04 -7.83
C LYS A 2 -15.35 20.71 -8.46
N ASP A 3 -14.06 20.55 -8.68
CA ASP A 3 -13.42 19.34 -9.23
C ASP A 3 -13.66 18.07 -8.40
N ILE A 4 -13.62 18.19 -7.06
CA ILE A 4 -13.86 17.05 -6.16
C ILE A 4 -15.34 16.63 -6.21
N LYS A 5 -16.26 17.58 -6.26
CA LYS A 5 -17.69 17.30 -6.34
C LYS A 5 -18.05 16.55 -7.62
N ASP A 6 -17.47 16.98 -8.74
CA ASP A 6 -17.68 16.31 -10.03
C ASP A 6 -17.11 14.88 -10.04
N GLN A 7 -16.00 14.64 -9.33
CA GLN A 7 -15.43 13.30 -9.13
C GLN A 7 -16.31 12.42 -8.24
N LEU A 8 -16.84 12.95 -7.13
CA LEU A 8 -17.75 12.21 -6.25
C LEU A 8 -19.04 11.81 -6.98
N ASP A 9 -19.63 12.71 -7.77
CA ASP A 9 -20.80 12.42 -8.57
C ASP A 9 -20.54 11.36 -9.65
N ALA A 10 -19.32 11.35 -10.23
CA ALA A 10 -18.91 10.33 -11.19
C ALA A 10 -18.81 8.94 -10.53
N ILE A 11 -18.29 8.87 -9.30
CA ILE A 11 -18.18 7.62 -8.53
C ILE A 11 -19.55 7.07 -8.18
N LEU A 12 -20.46 7.92 -7.70
CA LEU A 12 -21.85 7.51 -7.40
C LEU A 12 -22.56 6.96 -8.65
N LYS A 13 -22.40 7.63 -9.79
CA LYS A 13 -22.96 7.15 -11.06
C LYS A 13 -22.36 5.81 -11.48
N LYS A 14 -21.05 5.65 -11.32
CA LYS A 14 -20.34 4.42 -11.66
C LYS A 14 -20.83 3.25 -10.79
N HIS A 15 -20.95 3.46 -9.49
CA HIS A 15 -21.48 2.46 -8.56
C HIS A 15 -22.91 2.02 -8.93
N LEU A 16 -23.81 2.96 -9.22
CA LEU A 16 -25.17 2.67 -9.67
C LEU A 16 -25.21 1.88 -10.99
N LEU A 17 -24.27 2.15 -11.92
CA LEU A 17 -24.18 1.39 -13.17
C LEU A 17 -23.71 -0.04 -12.92
N VAL A 18 -22.71 -0.24 -12.06
CA VAL A 18 -22.22 -1.57 -11.69
C VAL A 18 -23.33 -2.38 -10.98
N GLU A 19 -24.02 -1.76 -10.03
CA GLU A 19 -25.14 -2.37 -9.32
C GLU A 19 -26.27 -2.81 -10.29
N LYS A 20 -26.59 -1.96 -11.26
CA LYS A 20 -27.58 -2.24 -12.29
C LYS A 20 -27.16 -3.38 -13.22
N GLN A 21 -25.86 -3.47 -13.53
CA GLN A 21 -25.32 -4.58 -14.31
C GLN A 21 -25.34 -5.88 -13.52
N LEU A 22 -24.98 -5.87 -12.25
CA LEU A 22 -25.05 -7.03 -11.35
C LEU A 22 -26.48 -7.53 -11.14
N SER A 23 -27.48 -6.64 -11.21
CA SER A 23 -28.91 -7.02 -11.11
C SER A 23 -29.44 -7.77 -12.35
N ASN A 24 -28.77 -7.61 -13.52
CA ASN A 24 -29.15 -8.24 -14.78
C ASN A 24 -28.27 -9.45 -15.09
N GLN A 25 -28.25 -10.46 -14.21
CA GLN A 25 -27.34 -11.61 -14.25
C GLN A 25 -27.51 -12.55 -15.45
N ASP A 26 -28.65 -12.57 -16.11
CA ASP A 26 -29.01 -13.57 -17.14
C ASP A 26 -28.19 -13.48 -18.46
N SER A 27 -27.37 -12.44 -18.63
CA SER A 27 -26.60 -12.19 -19.87
C SER A 27 -25.10 -11.96 -19.67
N ILE A 28 -24.56 -12.19 -18.46
CA ILE A 28 -23.18 -11.83 -18.12
C ILE A 28 -22.31 -13.09 -18.05
N SER A 29 -21.13 -13.09 -18.72
CA SER A 29 -20.14 -14.15 -18.59
C SER A 29 -19.57 -14.19 -17.16
N THR A 30 -19.16 -15.39 -16.71
CA THR A 30 -18.60 -15.60 -15.36
C THR A 30 -17.40 -14.70 -15.07
N GLU A 31 -16.55 -14.49 -16.07
CA GLU A 31 -15.38 -13.61 -15.96
C GLU A 31 -15.79 -12.15 -15.69
N LYS A 32 -16.76 -11.66 -16.45
CA LYS A 32 -17.27 -10.30 -16.29
C LYS A 32 -18.03 -10.09 -14.97
N LEU A 33 -18.66 -11.15 -14.46
CA LEU A 33 -19.32 -11.13 -13.15
C LEU A 33 -18.29 -11.00 -12.02
N ILE A 34 -17.15 -11.67 -12.12
CA ILE A 34 -16.05 -11.55 -11.15
C ILE A 34 -15.47 -10.12 -11.17
N GLU A 35 -15.25 -9.57 -12.36
CA GLU A 35 -14.76 -8.20 -12.53
C GLU A 35 -15.71 -7.17 -11.92
N LEU A 36 -17.01 -7.26 -12.21
CA LEU A 36 -18.03 -6.37 -11.67
C LEU A 36 -18.16 -6.48 -10.14
N ASN A 37 -18.09 -7.68 -9.58
CA ASN A 37 -18.12 -7.86 -8.12
C ASN A 37 -16.89 -7.25 -7.45
N LYS A 38 -15.70 -7.38 -8.06
CA LYS A 38 -14.49 -6.74 -7.56
C LYS A 38 -14.64 -5.22 -7.58
N GLU A 39 -15.10 -4.66 -8.70
CA GLU A 39 -15.32 -3.23 -8.85
C GLU A 39 -16.38 -2.70 -7.87
N TYR A 40 -17.47 -3.42 -7.66
CA TYR A 40 -18.49 -3.10 -6.65
C TYR A 40 -17.90 -3.05 -5.24
N SER A 41 -17.11 -4.07 -4.87
CA SER A 41 -16.45 -4.16 -3.56
C SER A 41 -15.44 -3.02 -3.32
N GLU A 42 -14.78 -2.55 -4.37
CA GLU A 42 -13.85 -1.42 -4.30
C GLU A 42 -14.59 -0.08 -4.15
N LEU A 43 -15.73 0.07 -4.80
CA LEU A 43 -16.52 1.31 -4.77
C LEU A 43 -17.43 1.43 -3.53
N ALA A 44 -17.91 0.33 -2.97
CA ALA A 44 -18.88 0.34 -1.86
C ALA A 44 -18.42 1.18 -0.64
N PRO A 45 -17.20 1.00 -0.08
CA PRO A 45 -16.77 1.79 1.06
C PRO A 45 -16.63 3.28 0.73
N LEU A 46 -16.31 3.62 -0.52
CA LEU A 46 -16.20 5.01 -0.96
C LEU A 46 -17.59 5.66 -1.06
N VAL A 47 -18.59 4.92 -1.55
CA VAL A 47 -19.98 5.37 -1.63
C VAL A 47 -20.56 5.60 -0.23
N GLU A 48 -20.25 4.74 0.73
CA GLU A 48 -20.65 4.93 2.13
C GLU A 48 -20.09 6.25 2.70
N LEU A 49 -18.80 6.51 2.49
CA LEU A 49 -18.15 7.77 2.91
C LEU A 49 -18.78 9.00 2.24
N ILE A 50 -19.11 8.92 0.94
CA ILE A 50 -19.77 10.01 0.19
C ILE A 50 -21.14 10.29 0.76
N ASN A 51 -21.92 9.24 1.03
CA ASN A 51 -23.26 9.36 1.59
C ASN A 51 -23.23 9.96 3.01
N GLU A 52 -22.29 9.51 3.84
CA GLU A 52 -22.10 10.05 5.19
C GLU A 52 -21.69 11.52 5.16
N TYR A 53 -20.76 11.90 4.27
CA TYR A 53 -20.36 13.29 4.05
C TYR A 53 -21.54 14.15 3.61
N SER A 54 -22.34 13.68 2.63
CA SER A 54 -23.49 14.39 2.10
C SER A 54 -24.54 14.61 3.17
N LYS A 55 -24.86 13.55 3.94
CA LYS A 55 -25.81 13.63 5.06
C LYS A 55 -25.34 14.61 6.13
N THR A 56 -24.05 14.53 6.55
CA THR A 56 -23.51 15.44 7.54
C THR A 56 -23.51 16.89 7.06
N SER A 57 -23.28 17.12 5.76
CA SER A 57 -23.33 18.44 5.15
C SER A 57 -24.76 19.00 5.10
N GLU A 58 -25.77 18.15 4.86
CA GLU A 58 -27.18 18.53 4.89
C GLU A 58 -27.64 18.83 6.32
N ASP A 59 -27.25 18.00 7.29
CA ASP A 59 -27.51 18.23 8.70
C ASP A 59 -26.96 19.60 9.17
N LEU A 60 -25.73 19.96 8.74
CA LEU A 60 -25.14 21.26 9.07
C LEU A 60 -25.93 22.44 8.51
N LYS A 61 -26.52 22.29 7.31
CA LYS A 61 -27.40 23.32 6.75
C LYS A 61 -28.66 23.47 7.59
N ASN A 62 -29.32 22.35 7.91
CA ASN A 62 -30.52 22.34 8.71
C ASN A 62 -30.28 22.93 10.12
N LEU A 63 -29.15 22.60 10.75
CA LEU A 63 -28.77 23.17 12.04
C LEU A 63 -28.47 24.68 11.96
N SER A 64 -27.90 25.13 10.84
CA SER A 64 -27.63 26.55 10.64
C SER A 64 -28.92 27.38 10.54
N ASP A 65 -29.99 26.80 10.01
CA ASP A 65 -31.33 27.42 9.97
C ASP A 65 -31.93 27.52 11.39
N LEU A 66 -31.68 26.54 12.26
CA LEU A 66 -32.13 26.54 13.66
C LEU A 66 -31.43 27.60 14.54
N LEU A 67 -30.28 28.11 14.14
CA LEU A 67 -29.62 29.23 14.85
C LEU A 67 -30.45 30.52 14.81
N GLN A 68 -31.40 30.63 13.88
CA GLN A 68 -32.30 31.78 13.78
C GLN A 68 -33.63 31.57 14.52
N ASP A 69 -33.77 30.46 15.26
CA ASP A 69 -34.99 30.19 16.05
C ASP A 69 -35.15 31.23 17.18
N LYS A 70 -36.40 31.47 17.56
CA LYS A 70 -36.75 32.40 18.65
C LYS A 70 -36.40 31.86 20.02
N ASP A 71 -36.37 30.53 20.19
CA ASP A 71 -36.06 29.86 21.44
C ASP A 71 -34.54 29.78 21.66
N ILE A 72 -34.09 30.29 22.80
CA ILE A 72 -32.68 30.33 23.19
C ILE A 72 -32.14 28.93 23.38
N SER A 73 -32.92 28.01 23.95
CA SER A 73 -32.51 26.62 24.21
C SER A 73 -32.25 25.85 22.92
N ILE A 74 -33.06 26.08 21.87
CA ILE A 74 -32.88 25.45 20.55
C ILE A 74 -31.59 25.96 19.92
N ARG A 75 -31.29 27.27 20.03
CA ARG A 75 -30.05 27.84 19.48
C ARG A 75 -28.81 27.28 20.17
N GLU A 76 -28.81 27.15 21.50
CA GLU A 76 -27.67 26.60 22.26
C GLU A 76 -27.38 25.16 21.87
N ILE A 77 -28.40 24.30 21.75
CA ILE A 77 -28.27 22.94 21.30
C ILE A 77 -27.74 22.89 19.85
N ALA A 78 -28.28 23.73 18.97
CA ALA A 78 -27.82 23.79 17.58
C ALA A 78 -26.35 24.23 17.46
N GLU A 79 -25.88 25.18 18.28
CA GLU A 79 -24.49 25.60 18.32
C GLU A 79 -23.53 24.45 18.74
N GLU A 80 -23.93 23.65 19.71
CA GLU A 80 -23.13 22.52 20.20
C GLU A 80 -23.04 21.42 19.13
N GLU A 81 -24.19 21.05 18.54
CA GLU A 81 -24.23 20.08 17.46
C GLU A 81 -23.45 20.53 16.21
N ILE A 82 -23.49 21.81 15.86
CA ILE A 82 -22.72 22.36 14.75
C ILE A 82 -21.21 22.21 15.00
N LYS A 83 -20.72 22.42 16.22
CA LYS A 83 -19.31 22.24 16.56
C LYS A 83 -18.88 20.78 16.34
N GLU A 84 -19.66 19.83 16.85
CA GLU A 84 -19.37 18.39 16.68
C GLU A 84 -19.38 17.98 15.21
N LYS A 85 -20.42 18.39 14.47
CA LYS A 85 -20.55 18.05 13.04
C LYS A 85 -19.47 18.69 12.17
N ASN A 86 -18.98 19.89 12.54
CA ASN A 86 -17.86 20.52 11.85
C ASN A 86 -16.53 19.76 12.03
N ILE A 87 -16.31 19.14 13.18
CA ILE A 87 -15.16 18.26 13.39
C ILE A 87 -15.32 17.01 12.51
N LYS A 88 -16.51 16.38 12.54
CA LYS A 88 -16.80 15.19 11.77
C LYS A 88 -16.65 15.41 10.26
N ILE A 89 -17.16 16.52 9.72
CA ILE A 89 -17.09 16.80 8.29
C ILE A 89 -15.65 17.00 7.80
N LYS A 90 -14.76 17.57 8.65
CA LYS A 90 -13.33 17.71 8.34
C LYS A 90 -12.64 16.36 8.28
N LEU A 91 -12.97 15.43 9.18
CA LEU A 91 -12.45 14.07 9.17
C LEU A 91 -12.90 13.33 7.89
N LEU A 92 -14.21 13.37 7.59
CA LEU A 92 -14.76 12.75 6.39
C LEU A 92 -14.15 13.33 5.09
N GLN A 93 -13.90 14.65 5.03
CA GLN A 93 -13.20 15.27 3.91
C GLN A 93 -11.79 14.73 3.71
N ASN A 94 -11.03 14.60 4.80
CA ASN A 94 -9.68 14.04 4.72
C ASN A 94 -9.69 12.58 4.27
N ASP A 95 -10.63 11.79 4.74
CA ASP A 95 -10.75 10.38 4.38
C ASP A 95 -11.22 10.22 2.93
N LEU A 96 -12.13 11.07 2.46
CA LEU A 96 -12.52 11.14 1.04
C LEU A 96 -11.33 11.49 0.14
N ILE A 97 -10.55 12.50 0.50
CA ILE A 97 -9.36 12.89 -0.29
C ILE A 97 -8.37 11.73 -0.37
N LYS A 98 -8.11 11.03 0.73
CA LYS A 98 -7.22 9.85 0.75
C LYS A 98 -7.76 8.72 -0.13
N SER A 99 -9.07 8.50 -0.11
CA SER A 99 -9.72 7.43 -0.88
C SER A 99 -9.81 7.74 -2.37
N LEU A 100 -9.71 9.01 -2.77
CA LEU A 100 -9.66 9.44 -4.18
C LEU A 100 -8.28 9.32 -4.82
N ILE A 101 -7.23 9.08 -4.02
CA ILE A 101 -5.88 8.85 -4.56
C ILE A 101 -5.90 7.51 -5.31
N PRO A 102 -5.52 7.51 -6.61
CA PRO A 102 -5.49 6.28 -7.38
C PRO A 102 -4.53 5.27 -6.73
N LYS A 103 -5.04 4.08 -6.46
CA LYS A 103 -4.21 2.98 -5.97
C LYS A 103 -3.35 2.45 -7.11
N ASP A 104 -2.09 2.15 -6.81
CA ASP A 104 -1.22 1.43 -7.72
C ASP A 104 -1.75 -0.01 -7.89
N LYS A 105 -1.76 -0.53 -9.12
CA LYS A 105 -2.20 -1.91 -9.40
C LYS A 105 -1.38 -2.96 -8.66
N ASN A 106 -0.17 -2.61 -8.28
CA ASN A 106 0.73 -3.50 -7.56
C ASN A 106 0.57 -3.43 -6.03
N ASP A 107 -0.20 -2.46 -5.50
CA ASP A 107 -0.32 -2.22 -4.05
C ASP A 107 -0.85 -3.43 -3.27
N ASP A 108 -1.68 -4.26 -3.88
CA ASP A 108 -2.25 -5.46 -3.27
C ASP A 108 -1.34 -6.70 -3.41
N LYS A 109 -0.24 -6.61 -4.19
CA LYS A 109 0.69 -7.72 -4.40
C LYS A 109 1.56 -8.00 -3.17
N ASN A 110 2.05 -9.23 -3.08
CA ASN A 110 3.13 -9.58 -2.18
C ASN A 110 4.43 -8.89 -2.61
N SER A 111 5.44 -8.91 -1.76
CA SER A 111 6.71 -8.22 -2.02
C SER A 111 7.90 -9.14 -1.89
N ILE A 112 8.81 -9.04 -2.84
CA ILE A 112 10.16 -9.58 -2.71
C ILE A 112 11.04 -8.47 -2.15
N LEU A 113 11.61 -8.74 -0.97
CA LEU A 113 12.54 -7.86 -0.27
C LEU A 113 13.95 -8.40 -0.46
N GLU A 114 14.83 -7.59 -1.01
CA GLU A 114 16.25 -7.88 -1.14
C GLU A 114 17.06 -6.86 -0.32
N ILE A 115 17.96 -7.35 0.53
CA ILE A 115 18.86 -6.52 1.34
C ILE A 115 20.28 -6.92 1.00
N ARG A 116 21.11 -5.95 0.60
CA ARG A 116 22.54 -6.14 0.32
C ARG A 116 23.39 -5.22 1.18
N ALA A 117 24.42 -5.77 1.80
CA ALA A 117 25.45 -4.98 2.43
C ALA A 117 26.17 -4.11 1.38
N GLY A 118 26.31 -2.82 1.67
CA GLY A 118 26.99 -1.85 0.82
C GLY A 118 28.42 -1.56 1.30
N THR A 119 28.79 -0.29 1.23
CA THR A 119 30.10 0.18 1.72
C THR A 119 30.14 0.21 3.24
N GLY A 120 31.27 -0.25 3.83
CA GLY A 120 31.47 -0.25 5.28
C GLY A 120 32.05 -1.55 5.85
N GLY A 121 32.46 -2.50 4.99
CA GLY A 121 33.07 -3.76 5.42
C GLY A 121 32.13 -4.61 6.28
N ASP A 122 32.68 -5.20 7.36
CA ASP A 122 31.92 -6.07 8.27
C ASP A 122 30.73 -5.34 8.93
N GLU A 123 30.87 -4.05 9.23
CA GLU A 123 29.79 -3.27 9.83
C GLU A 123 28.60 -3.09 8.87
N ALA A 124 28.83 -2.98 7.57
CA ALA A 124 27.74 -2.96 6.60
C ALA A 124 26.95 -4.27 6.57
N SER A 125 27.64 -5.40 6.76
CA SER A 125 27.01 -6.73 6.86
C SER A 125 26.19 -6.89 8.15
N LEU A 126 26.69 -6.36 9.26
CA LEU A 126 25.95 -6.32 10.53
C LEU A 126 24.72 -5.42 10.43
N PHE A 127 24.86 -4.26 9.77
CA PHE A 127 23.73 -3.37 9.53
C PHE A 127 22.66 -3.99 8.62
N ALA A 128 23.07 -4.75 7.59
CA ALA A 128 22.13 -5.50 6.77
C ALA A 128 21.38 -6.56 7.59
N ALA A 129 22.04 -7.22 8.55
CA ALA A 129 21.37 -8.14 9.48
C ALA A 129 20.39 -7.42 10.42
N ASP A 130 20.73 -6.22 10.88
CA ASP A 130 19.80 -5.40 11.68
C ASP A 130 18.54 -5.02 10.89
N LEU A 131 18.70 -4.61 9.62
CA LEU A 131 17.57 -4.30 8.73
C LEU A 131 16.71 -5.55 8.47
N PHE A 132 17.32 -6.69 8.23
CA PHE A 132 16.60 -7.96 8.06
C PHE A 132 15.75 -8.28 9.30
N ASN A 133 16.34 -8.22 10.48
CA ASN A 133 15.62 -8.45 11.75
C ASN A 133 14.49 -7.43 11.97
N MET A 134 14.71 -6.17 11.60
CA MET A 134 13.71 -5.12 11.67
C MET A 134 12.49 -5.43 10.78
N TYR A 135 12.72 -5.79 9.52
CA TYR A 135 11.63 -6.10 8.58
C TYR A 135 10.91 -7.40 8.94
N GLN A 136 11.63 -8.39 9.48
CA GLN A 136 11.01 -9.62 9.99
C GLN A 136 10.03 -9.30 11.13
N LYS A 137 10.46 -8.53 12.14
CA LYS A 137 9.60 -8.11 13.24
C LYS A 137 8.44 -7.22 12.80
N TYR A 138 8.68 -6.34 11.85
CA TYR A 138 7.62 -5.51 11.28
C TYR A 138 6.55 -6.36 10.57
N SER A 139 6.98 -7.40 9.86
CA SER A 139 6.08 -8.36 9.22
C SER A 139 5.24 -9.12 10.24
N GLU A 140 5.83 -9.57 11.35
CA GLU A 140 5.12 -10.23 12.46
C GLU A 140 4.03 -9.32 13.07
N ILE A 141 4.35 -8.04 13.33
CA ILE A 141 3.41 -7.06 13.87
C ILE A 141 2.20 -6.85 12.94
N ASN A 142 2.44 -6.88 11.61
CA ASN A 142 1.38 -6.72 10.62
C ASN A 142 0.68 -8.04 10.26
N SER A 143 1.03 -9.15 10.91
CA SER A 143 0.52 -10.50 10.62
C SER A 143 0.78 -10.93 9.17
N TRP A 144 1.93 -10.55 8.61
CA TRP A 144 2.41 -10.98 7.31
C TRP A 144 3.26 -12.24 7.44
N LYS A 145 3.18 -13.11 6.44
CA LYS A 145 4.09 -14.27 6.33
C LYS A 145 5.43 -13.76 5.78
N PHE A 146 6.51 -14.08 6.48
CA PHE A 146 7.87 -13.73 6.09
C PHE A 146 8.65 -15.01 5.80
N GLU A 147 9.17 -15.17 4.60
CA GLU A 147 9.85 -16.37 4.12
C GLU A 147 11.19 -16.01 3.49
N VAL A 148 12.26 -16.61 3.98
CA VAL A 148 13.62 -16.40 3.42
C VAL A 148 13.79 -17.31 2.22
N LEU A 149 14.02 -16.72 1.05
CA LEU A 149 14.27 -17.45 -0.20
C LEU A 149 15.76 -17.77 -0.38
N SER A 150 16.63 -16.82 -0.04
CA SER A 150 18.08 -16.99 -0.14
C SER A 150 18.76 -16.10 0.89
N ILE A 151 19.84 -16.58 1.50
CA ILE A 151 20.66 -15.83 2.43
C ILE A 151 22.13 -16.15 2.23
N SER A 152 22.97 -15.12 2.21
CA SER A 152 24.44 -15.22 2.20
C SER A 152 24.96 -14.51 3.45
N GLU A 153 25.45 -15.29 4.39
CA GLU A 153 25.97 -14.80 5.68
C GLU A 153 27.47 -14.52 5.61
N THR A 154 27.95 -13.67 6.53
CA THR A 154 29.38 -13.42 6.78
C THR A 154 29.81 -14.04 8.11
N GLY A 155 31.12 -14.25 8.30
CA GLY A 155 31.67 -14.93 9.47
C GLY A 155 31.40 -14.28 10.84
N LEU A 156 30.81 -13.06 10.90
CA LEU A 156 30.50 -12.31 12.13
C LEU A 156 28.99 -12.17 12.38
N ASN A 157 28.21 -13.14 11.98
CA ASN A 157 26.74 -13.05 12.00
C ASN A 157 26.15 -11.87 11.20
N GLY A 158 26.93 -11.32 10.27
CA GLY A 158 26.47 -10.33 9.32
C GLY A 158 25.85 -10.99 8.10
N ILE A 159 25.06 -10.23 7.35
CA ILE A 159 24.41 -10.66 6.11
C ILE A 159 25.02 -9.90 4.95
N LYS A 160 25.59 -10.62 3.97
CA LYS A 160 26.06 -10.03 2.72
C LYS A 160 24.90 -9.72 1.79
N GLU A 161 23.98 -10.68 1.68
CA GLU A 161 22.78 -10.56 0.86
C GLU A 161 21.68 -11.48 1.42
N VAL A 162 20.45 -11.01 1.43
CA VAL A 162 19.29 -11.82 1.75
C VAL A 162 18.12 -11.42 0.86
N ILE A 163 17.39 -12.44 0.39
CA ILE A 163 16.18 -12.29 -0.42
C ILE A 163 15.05 -12.98 0.33
N CYS A 164 13.97 -12.23 0.56
CA CYS A 164 12.80 -12.70 1.30
C CYS A 164 11.53 -12.47 0.50
N ASN A 165 10.56 -13.35 0.65
CA ASN A 165 9.19 -13.12 0.20
C ASN A 165 8.33 -12.72 1.41
N ILE A 166 7.59 -11.62 1.27
CA ILE A 166 6.66 -11.12 2.29
C ILE A 166 5.25 -11.17 1.69
N SER A 167 4.41 -12.02 2.28
CA SER A 167 3.05 -12.27 1.78
C SER A 167 1.99 -11.83 2.80
N GLY A 168 0.96 -11.12 2.32
CA GLY A 168 -0.13 -10.65 3.16
C GLY A 168 -0.92 -9.51 2.52
N LYS A 169 -1.81 -8.92 3.28
CA LYS A 169 -2.66 -7.83 2.79
C LYS A 169 -1.88 -6.51 2.69
N ASN A 170 -1.89 -5.87 1.51
CA ASN A 170 -1.29 -4.56 1.26
C ASN A 170 0.22 -4.50 1.62
N VAL A 171 0.96 -5.56 1.36
CA VAL A 171 2.38 -5.64 1.67
C VAL A 171 3.15 -4.64 0.82
N PHE A 172 3.03 -4.74 -0.51
CA PHE A 172 3.76 -3.87 -1.42
C PHE A 172 3.42 -2.39 -1.22
N SER A 173 2.16 -2.06 -0.94
CA SER A 173 1.75 -0.67 -0.71
C SER A 173 2.48 0.01 0.45
N LYS A 174 2.90 -0.76 1.47
CA LYS A 174 3.65 -0.26 2.62
C LYS A 174 5.16 -0.34 2.41
N MET A 175 5.62 -1.46 1.84
CA MET A 175 7.06 -1.75 1.71
C MET A 175 7.73 -1.01 0.55
N LYS A 176 7.01 -0.62 -0.51
CA LYS A 176 7.59 0.04 -1.70
C LYS A 176 8.41 1.30 -1.40
N TYR A 177 8.10 2.00 -0.31
CA TYR A 177 8.81 3.22 0.11
C TYR A 177 10.13 2.96 0.83
N GLU A 178 10.39 1.71 1.22
CA GLU A 178 11.64 1.29 1.86
C GLU A 178 12.78 1.06 0.85
N SER A 179 12.44 1.03 -0.45
CA SER A 179 13.41 0.80 -1.51
C SER A 179 14.40 1.95 -1.61
N GLY A 180 15.69 1.65 -1.44
CA GLY A 180 16.74 2.66 -1.52
C GLY A 180 18.01 2.29 -0.76
N VAL A 181 18.87 3.30 -0.55
CA VAL A 181 20.11 3.15 0.23
C VAL A 181 19.85 3.59 1.66
N HIS A 182 19.97 2.66 2.59
CA HIS A 182 19.91 2.92 4.02
C HIS A 182 21.31 3.18 4.56
N ARG A 183 21.45 4.19 5.40
CA ARG A 183 22.73 4.60 5.99
C ARG A 183 22.63 4.63 7.50
N VAL A 184 23.63 4.07 8.17
CA VAL A 184 23.80 4.14 9.62
C VAL A 184 25.10 4.86 9.97
N GLN A 185 25.05 5.66 11.02
CA GLN A 185 26.20 6.30 11.64
C GLN A 185 26.23 5.87 13.10
N ARG A 186 27.15 4.96 13.43
CA ARG A 186 27.33 4.46 14.80
C ARG A 186 28.78 4.07 15.03
N VAL A 187 29.14 3.84 16.29
CA VAL A 187 30.39 3.18 16.62
C VAL A 187 30.22 1.70 16.33
N PRO A 188 30.97 1.10 15.37
CA PRO A 188 30.85 -0.32 15.07
C PRO A 188 31.20 -1.19 16.27
N THR A 189 30.58 -2.37 16.37
CA THR A 189 30.98 -3.37 17.38
C THR A 189 32.38 -3.91 17.16
N THR A 190 32.94 -3.75 15.96
CA THR A 190 34.27 -4.14 15.55
C THR A 190 35.32 -3.05 15.81
N GLU A 191 34.93 -1.86 16.28
CA GLU A 191 35.81 -0.70 16.49
C GLU A 191 36.21 -0.57 17.95
N ASN A 192 37.52 -0.64 18.21
CA ASN A 192 38.07 -0.54 19.57
C ASN A 192 38.34 0.89 20.03
N SER A 193 38.45 1.85 19.09
CA SER A 193 38.83 3.25 19.40
C SER A 193 37.63 4.18 19.61
N GLY A 194 36.39 3.68 19.56
CA GLY A 194 35.19 4.48 19.77
C GLY A 194 34.86 5.47 18.65
N ARG A 195 35.45 5.31 17.47
CA ARG A 195 35.19 6.20 16.33
C ARG A 195 33.85 5.88 15.68
N VAL A 196 33.11 6.91 15.33
CA VAL A 196 31.85 6.77 14.56
C VAL A 196 32.20 6.50 13.10
N HIS A 197 31.67 5.41 12.55
CA HIS A 197 31.79 5.05 11.14
C HIS A 197 30.44 5.19 10.45
N THR A 198 30.47 5.37 9.14
CA THR A 198 29.29 5.36 8.29
C THR A 198 29.25 4.07 7.48
N SER A 199 28.19 3.32 7.61
CA SER A 199 27.95 2.12 6.83
C SER A 199 26.63 2.23 6.07
N ALA A 200 26.53 1.54 4.94
CA ALA A 200 25.36 1.55 4.08
C ALA A 200 24.92 0.13 3.72
N ALA A 201 23.62 -0.03 3.55
CA ALA A 201 23.01 -1.21 2.97
C ALA A 201 21.97 -0.79 1.92
N THR A 202 21.81 -1.57 0.89
CA THR A 202 20.78 -1.34 -0.13
C THR A 202 19.60 -2.25 0.12
N VAL A 203 18.41 -1.67 0.09
CA VAL A 203 17.13 -2.38 0.18
C VAL A 203 16.42 -2.23 -1.16
N ALA A 204 16.04 -3.33 -1.78
CA ALA A 204 15.17 -3.34 -2.96
C ALA A 204 13.85 -4.03 -2.60
N VAL A 205 12.74 -3.41 -2.97
CA VAL A 205 11.40 -3.95 -2.80
C VAL A 205 10.75 -4.04 -4.16
N LEU A 206 10.43 -5.25 -4.58
CA LEU A 206 9.81 -5.55 -5.87
C LEU A 206 8.45 -6.21 -5.64
N PRO A 207 7.42 -5.90 -6.45
CA PRO A 207 6.18 -6.65 -6.40
C PRO A 207 6.44 -8.09 -6.86
N GLU A 208 5.80 -9.06 -6.22
CA GLU A 208 5.84 -10.46 -6.66
C GLU A 208 5.20 -10.57 -8.06
N ALA A 209 5.91 -11.18 -9.00
CA ALA A 209 5.41 -11.41 -10.35
C ALA A 209 4.35 -12.52 -10.33
N GLU A 210 3.24 -12.32 -11.03
CA GLU A 210 2.24 -13.36 -11.27
C GLU A 210 2.62 -14.15 -12.53
N GLU A 211 2.23 -15.43 -12.60
CA GLU A 211 2.50 -16.27 -13.79
C GLU A 211 1.97 -15.67 -15.10
N ILE A 212 0.96 -14.78 -15.01
CA ILE A 212 0.34 -14.11 -16.16
C ILE A 212 1.19 -12.94 -16.67
N ASP A 213 2.09 -12.40 -15.83
CA ASP A 213 2.91 -11.23 -16.18
C ASP A 213 4.04 -11.59 -17.17
N VAL A 214 4.36 -12.86 -17.35
CA VAL A 214 5.41 -13.32 -18.27
C VAL A 214 4.82 -14.29 -19.29
N LYS A 215 4.49 -13.80 -20.48
CA LYS A 215 4.17 -14.64 -21.64
C LYS A 215 5.46 -14.97 -22.39
N ILE A 216 5.95 -16.19 -22.22
CA ILE A 216 7.07 -16.71 -23.00
C ILE A 216 6.48 -17.36 -24.26
N GLU A 217 6.74 -16.81 -25.43
CA GLU A 217 6.39 -17.42 -26.71
C GLU A 217 7.54 -18.32 -27.18
N GLU A 218 7.25 -19.42 -27.93
CA GLU A 218 8.27 -20.34 -28.41
C GLU A 218 9.39 -19.65 -29.21
N LYS A 219 9.10 -18.55 -29.89
CA LYS A 219 10.08 -17.73 -30.62
C LYS A 219 11.10 -17.04 -29.70
N ASP A 220 10.79 -16.86 -28.41
CA ASP A 220 11.66 -16.23 -27.42
C ASP A 220 12.66 -17.24 -26.82
N LEU A 221 12.44 -18.55 -27.08
CA LEU A 221 13.29 -19.61 -26.58
C LEU A 221 14.36 -19.98 -27.61
N ARG A 222 15.62 -19.77 -27.25
CA ARG A 222 16.76 -20.26 -28.03
C ARG A 222 17.34 -21.50 -27.36
N ILE A 223 17.02 -22.68 -27.87
CA ILE A 223 17.59 -23.96 -27.39
C ILE A 223 19.01 -24.08 -27.93
N LEU A 224 20.00 -23.99 -27.06
CA LEU A 224 21.40 -24.27 -27.38
C LEU A 224 21.65 -25.76 -27.14
N SER A 225 21.81 -26.51 -28.23
CA SER A 225 22.26 -27.89 -28.14
C SER A 225 23.72 -27.93 -27.66
N PRO A 226 24.09 -28.84 -26.71
CA PRO A 226 25.47 -28.94 -26.23
C PRO A 226 26.49 -29.30 -27.36
N PHE A 227 26.03 -29.75 -28.51
CA PHE A 227 26.87 -30.02 -29.68
C PHE A 227 27.23 -28.78 -30.52
N SER A 228 26.59 -27.63 -30.30
CA SER A 228 26.91 -26.41 -31.06
C SER A 228 28.10 -25.61 -30.50
N LEU A 229 28.67 -26.02 -29.38
CA LEU A 229 29.84 -25.39 -28.77
C LEU A 229 31.20 -25.86 -29.29
N PHE A 230 31.23 -26.85 -30.20
CA PHE A 230 32.45 -27.42 -30.77
C PHE A 230 32.73 -27.00 -32.23
N LEU A 231 32.01 -26.03 -32.79
CA LEU A 231 32.18 -25.54 -34.17
C LEU A 231 32.39 -24.02 -34.19
N ILE A 232 33.38 -23.54 -33.45
CA ILE A 232 34.03 -22.23 -33.68
C ILE A 232 35.52 -22.39 -33.51
#